data_4a0c49d24012f369b90e8f0a9b112aea
#
_entry.id   4a0c49d24012f369b90e8f0a9b112aea
#
_cell.length_a   1.000
_cell.length_b   1.000
_cell.length_c   1.000
_cell.angle_alpha   90.00
_cell.angle_beta   90.00
_cell.angle_gamma   90.00
#
_symmetry.space_group_name_H-M   'P 1'
#
loop_
_entity.id
_entity.type
_entity.pdbx_description
1 polymer ?
#
loop_
_entity_poly.entity_id
_entity_poly.type
_entity_poly.pdbx_seq_one_letter_code
_entity_poly.pdbx_strand_id
1 'polypeptide(L)'
;EIQMPTLGMVISSNNLSGGDWHGSFGLGYSRQAIFIQPIQVSGTNNRSSLLDSFIEKANDKGATGATLDDEYDSYSGTASSAEALAYQTYLINPNSVTGGAPFQRFQPLLPTDQYGTATNTGALTSWDFAYGASYRDKFYLGAALHFSRINSSSSTTWEDEFVGAKNVAGFQYAETLLTTGSGIALSLGGIYKVNPSLRLSFALKTPTYYDQMNETYNARLSPNVISIPAIGSTGNPITITKV
;
A
#
# COMPACT_ATOMS: atom_id res chain seq x y z
N GLU A 1 -16.60 -12.95 7.45
CA GLU A 1 -15.52 -12.83 8.45
C GLU A 1 -16.04 -12.09 9.69
N ILE A 2 -15.91 -12.70 10.88
CA ILE A 2 -16.32 -12.05 12.14
C ILE A 2 -15.20 -11.07 12.50
N GLN A 3 -15.53 -9.78 12.53
CA GLN A 3 -14.59 -8.74 12.91
C GLN A 3 -14.91 -8.22 14.31
N MET A 4 -13.93 -8.22 15.20
CA MET A 4 -14.07 -7.63 16.53
C MET A 4 -13.63 -6.16 16.48
N PRO A 5 -14.55 -5.20 16.54
CA PRO A 5 -14.19 -3.78 16.45
C PRO A 5 -13.57 -3.25 17.73
N THR A 6 -14.04 -3.71 18.89
CA THR A 6 -13.57 -3.23 20.19
C THR A 6 -13.78 -4.31 21.26
N LEU A 7 -12.80 -4.46 22.14
CA LEU A 7 -12.87 -5.23 23.36
C LEU A 7 -12.24 -4.42 24.48
N GLY A 8 -12.84 -4.41 25.66
CA GLY A 8 -12.26 -3.70 26.79
C GLY A 8 -12.65 -4.29 28.13
N MET A 9 -11.79 -4.08 29.11
CA MET A 9 -11.99 -4.46 30.50
C MET A 9 -11.56 -3.31 31.40
N VAL A 10 -12.34 -3.05 32.44
CA VAL A 10 -12.00 -2.05 33.45
C VAL A 10 -12.05 -2.70 34.83
N ILE A 11 -11.00 -2.49 35.59
CA ILE A 11 -10.91 -2.92 37.00
C ILE A 11 -10.88 -1.67 37.85
N SER A 12 -11.84 -1.53 38.74
CA SER A 12 -11.94 -0.39 39.67
C SER A 12 -11.61 -0.82 41.10
N SER A 13 -10.85 0.01 41.79
CA SER A 13 -10.58 -0.15 43.20
C SER A 13 -11.32 0.94 43.98
N ASN A 14 -12.16 0.53 44.93
CA ASN A 14 -12.96 1.47 45.73
C ASN A 14 -12.14 2.16 46.84
N ASN A 15 -10.91 1.69 47.13
CA ASN A 15 -10.07 2.31 48.14
C ASN A 15 -8.60 2.13 47.85
N LEU A 16 -7.97 3.15 47.35
CA LEU A 16 -6.52 3.28 47.42
C LEU A 16 -6.16 3.80 48.82
N SER A 17 -5.81 2.89 49.73
CA SER A 17 -5.29 3.19 51.07
C SER A 17 -6.27 3.94 52.06
N GLY A 18 -7.58 3.68 51.94
CA GLY A 18 -8.54 4.27 52.90
C GLY A 18 -8.77 5.78 52.76
N GLY A 19 -8.38 6.39 51.65
CA GLY A 19 -8.49 7.83 51.42
C GLY A 19 -9.60 8.19 50.42
N ASP A 20 -9.70 9.50 50.14
CA ASP A 20 -10.67 10.09 49.20
C ASP A 20 -10.39 9.79 47.70
N TRP A 21 -9.42 8.95 47.42
CA TRP A 21 -9.00 8.57 46.04
C TRP A 21 -9.61 7.24 45.63
N HIS A 22 -10.18 7.23 44.43
CA HIS A 22 -10.65 6.03 43.76
C HIS A 22 -9.88 5.89 42.45
N GLY A 23 -9.41 4.69 42.15
CA GLY A 23 -8.63 4.41 40.95
C GLY A 23 -9.26 3.32 40.09
N SER A 24 -9.07 3.42 38.79
CA SER A 24 -9.50 2.40 37.83
C SER A 24 -8.41 2.17 36.78
N PHE A 25 -8.17 0.92 36.45
CA PHE A 25 -7.30 0.52 35.35
C PHE A 25 -8.15 -0.04 34.23
N GLY A 26 -7.86 0.38 33.00
CA GLY A 26 -8.51 -0.07 31.79
C GLY A 26 -7.52 -0.72 30.83
N LEU A 27 -7.93 -1.81 30.23
CA LEU A 27 -7.28 -2.45 29.09
C LEU A 27 -8.27 -2.49 27.94
N GLY A 28 -7.88 -1.98 26.78
CA GLY A 28 -8.70 -1.95 25.59
C GLY A 28 -7.96 -2.47 24.37
N TYR A 29 -8.71 -3.04 23.46
CA TYR A 29 -8.33 -3.30 22.08
C TYR A 29 -9.35 -2.62 21.19
N SER A 30 -8.88 -1.87 20.22
CA SER A 30 -9.74 -1.23 19.23
C SER A 30 -9.19 -1.35 17.82
N ARG A 31 -10.08 -1.55 16.84
CA ARG A 31 -9.77 -1.41 15.44
C ARG A 31 -10.15 0.00 15.00
N GLN A 32 -9.16 0.86 14.84
CA GLN A 32 -9.36 2.29 14.58
C GLN A 32 -9.74 2.57 13.11
N ALA A 33 -9.21 1.77 12.18
CA ALA A 33 -9.54 1.87 10.76
C ALA A 33 -9.48 0.50 10.09
N ILE A 34 -10.26 0.35 9.03
CA ILE A 34 -10.29 -0.83 8.15
C ILE A 34 -10.02 -0.34 6.74
N PHE A 35 -9.04 -0.95 6.07
CA PHE A 35 -8.62 -0.58 4.71
C PHE A 35 -9.20 -1.55 3.68
N ILE A 36 -10.52 -1.73 3.66
CA ILE A 36 -11.17 -2.62 2.69
C ILE A 36 -11.85 -1.77 1.63
N GLN A 37 -11.24 -1.75 0.43
CA GLN A 37 -11.79 -1.03 -0.71
C GLN A 37 -11.45 -1.77 -2.00
N PRO A 38 -12.35 -2.60 -2.54
CA PRO A 38 -12.23 -3.14 -3.88
C PRO A 38 -12.69 -2.10 -4.91
N ILE A 39 -11.89 -1.91 -5.95
CA ILE A 39 -12.21 -1.10 -7.12
C ILE A 39 -11.98 -1.96 -8.35
N GLN A 40 -12.92 -1.92 -9.28
CA GLN A 40 -12.80 -2.57 -10.58
C GLN A 40 -13.23 -1.61 -11.67
N VAL A 41 -12.42 -1.51 -12.72
CA VAL A 41 -12.69 -0.68 -13.89
C VAL A 41 -12.45 -1.50 -15.16
N SER A 42 -13.22 -1.23 -16.21
CA SER A 42 -12.99 -1.82 -17.52
C SER A 42 -13.49 -0.90 -18.62
N GLY A 43 -12.92 -1.00 -19.80
CA GLY A 43 -13.35 -0.24 -20.97
C GLY A 43 -12.41 -0.40 -22.15
N THR A 44 -12.88 -0.03 -23.34
CA THR A 44 -12.08 -0.02 -24.56
C THR A 44 -11.44 1.35 -24.75
N ASN A 45 -10.14 1.38 -24.97
CA ASN A 45 -9.35 2.58 -25.18
C ASN A 45 -8.70 2.54 -26.56
N ASN A 46 -8.99 3.56 -27.39
CA ASN A 46 -8.42 3.70 -28.73
C ASN A 46 -7.27 4.72 -28.79
N ARG A 47 -6.85 5.29 -27.67
CA ARG A 47 -5.90 6.41 -27.62
C ARG A 47 -4.61 6.09 -26.91
N SER A 48 -4.65 5.25 -25.89
CA SER A 48 -3.49 4.98 -25.03
C SER A 48 -3.52 3.55 -24.46
N SER A 49 -2.39 3.13 -23.98
CA SER A 49 -2.16 1.91 -23.20
C SER A 49 -1.31 2.27 -21.98
N LEU A 50 -1.30 1.43 -20.97
CA LEU A 50 -0.38 1.61 -19.83
C LEU A 50 1.08 1.68 -20.27
N LEU A 51 1.43 1.04 -21.41
CA LEU A 51 2.79 1.11 -21.98
C LEU A 51 3.24 2.54 -22.25
N ASP A 52 2.33 3.45 -22.55
CA ASP A 52 2.71 4.86 -22.81
C ASP A 52 3.31 5.51 -21.57
N SER A 53 2.85 5.14 -20.38
CA SER A 53 3.43 5.67 -19.15
C SER A 53 4.86 5.16 -18.91
N PHE A 54 5.16 3.92 -19.31
CA PHE A 54 6.51 3.37 -19.24
C PHE A 54 7.43 4.01 -20.30
N ILE A 55 6.90 4.26 -21.50
CA ILE A 55 7.61 4.96 -22.56
C ILE A 55 7.94 6.39 -22.15
N GLU A 56 6.97 7.11 -21.61
CA GLU A 56 7.15 8.48 -21.10
C GLU A 56 8.23 8.52 -20.02
N LYS A 57 8.17 7.65 -19.03
CA LYS A 57 9.20 7.55 -17.97
C LYS A 57 10.58 7.25 -18.53
N ALA A 58 10.69 6.31 -19.48
CA ALA A 58 11.97 5.97 -20.10
C ALA A 58 12.54 7.16 -20.90
N ASN A 59 11.68 7.88 -21.64
CA ASN A 59 12.09 9.04 -22.43
C ASN A 59 12.46 10.24 -21.55
N ASP A 60 11.69 10.53 -20.49
CA ASP A 60 11.91 11.66 -19.59
C ASP A 60 13.25 11.56 -18.84
N LYS A 61 13.63 10.34 -18.45
CA LYS A 61 14.96 10.14 -17.84
C LYS A 61 16.09 9.96 -18.84
N GLY A 62 15.81 10.06 -20.14
CA GLY A 62 16.80 9.88 -21.20
C GLY A 62 17.41 8.48 -21.18
N ALA A 63 16.61 7.46 -20.87
CA ALA A 63 17.11 6.09 -20.80
C ALA A 63 17.66 5.61 -22.14
N THR A 64 18.58 4.67 -22.05
CA THR A 64 19.07 3.87 -23.19
C THR A 64 18.79 2.40 -22.92
N GLY A 65 18.85 1.55 -23.95
CA GLY A 65 18.74 0.11 -23.75
C GLY A 65 19.76 -0.39 -22.71
N ALA A 66 21.00 0.12 -22.76
CA ALA A 66 22.04 -0.25 -21.79
C ALA A 66 21.69 0.15 -20.36
N THR A 67 21.16 1.36 -20.16
CA THR A 67 20.76 1.77 -18.79
C THR A 67 19.57 0.98 -18.25
N LEU A 68 18.63 0.56 -19.12
CA LEU A 68 17.52 -0.30 -18.72
C LEU A 68 17.96 -1.76 -18.51
N ASP A 69 19.01 -2.20 -19.22
CA ASP A 69 19.65 -3.50 -18.96
C ASP A 69 20.38 -3.50 -17.61
N ASP A 70 21.06 -2.40 -17.27
CA ASP A 70 21.74 -2.24 -15.97
C ASP A 70 20.75 -2.20 -14.79
N GLU A 71 19.53 -1.71 -15.02
CA GLU A 71 18.43 -1.74 -14.03
C GLU A 71 17.85 -3.14 -13.82
N TYR A 72 18.29 -4.13 -14.60
CA TYR A 72 17.80 -5.48 -14.58
C TYR A 72 18.85 -6.48 -14.10
N ASP A 73 18.54 -7.15 -13.00
CA ASP A 73 19.35 -8.27 -12.52
C ASP A 73 18.88 -9.59 -13.15
N SER A 74 19.65 -10.09 -14.10
CA SER A 74 19.37 -11.35 -14.80
C SER A 74 19.46 -12.58 -13.89
N TYR A 75 20.16 -12.51 -12.77
CA TYR A 75 20.30 -13.62 -11.82
C TYR A 75 19.05 -13.77 -10.96
N SER A 76 18.57 -12.70 -10.37
CA SER A 76 17.34 -12.69 -9.56
C SER A 76 16.09 -12.59 -10.42
N GLY A 77 16.22 -12.13 -11.65
CA GLY A 77 15.11 -11.88 -12.51
C GLY A 77 14.32 -10.63 -12.16
N THR A 78 14.88 -9.67 -11.45
CA THR A 78 14.20 -8.46 -10.99
C THR A 78 14.68 -7.21 -11.72
N ALA A 79 13.84 -6.19 -11.77
CA ALA A 79 14.21 -4.87 -12.26
C ALA A 79 13.91 -3.81 -11.23
N SER A 80 14.67 -2.71 -11.23
CA SER A 80 14.51 -1.60 -10.31
C SER A 80 13.43 -0.60 -10.76
N SER A 81 12.96 -0.70 -12.00
CA SER A 81 11.92 0.19 -12.54
C SER A 81 10.91 -0.56 -13.42
N ALA A 82 9.72 0.02 -13.57
CA ALA A 82 8.67 -0.55 -14.42
C ALA A 82 9.01 -0.45 -15.91
N GLU A 83 9.70 0.61 -16.32
CA GLU A 83 10.17 0.78 -17.69
C GLU A 83 11.26 -0.23 -18.05
N ALA A 84 12.14 -0.61 -17.12
CA ALA A 84 13.09 -1.70 -17.33
C ALA A 84 12.37 -3.05 -17.45
N LEU A 85 11.33 -3.33 -16.66
CA LEU A 85 10.48 -4.51 -16.85
C LEU A 85 9.84 -4.53 -18.24
N ALA A 86 9.29 -3.40 -18.70
CA ALA A 86 8.64 -3.29 -20.00
C ALA A 86 9.65 -3.47 -21.16
N TYR A 87 10.87 -2.97 -20.99
CA TYR A 87 11.97 -3.16 -21.96
C TYR A 87 12.42 -4.61 -22.00
N GLN A 88 12.67 -5.24 -20.86
CA GLN A 88 13.09 -6.64 -20.78
C GLN A 88 12.05 -7.64 -21.29
N THR A 89 10.78 -7.26 -21.28
CA THR A 89 9.68 -8.04 -21.85
C THR A 89 9.39 -7.69 -23.31
N TYR A 90 10.21 -6.84 -23.94
CA TYR A 90 10.08 -6.36 -25.32
C TYR A 90 8.78 -5.60 -25.61
N LEU A 91 8.07 -5.13 -24.62
CA LEU A 91 6.85 -4.33 -24.79
C LEU A 91 7.14 -2.90 -25.24
N ILE A 92 8.29 -2.37 -24.81
CA ILE A 92 8.85 -1.10 -25.29
C ILE A 92 10.27 -1.29 -25.82
N ASN A 93 10.63 -0.56 -26.85
CA ASN A 93 11.95 -0.65 -27.46
C ASN A 93 12.44 0.72 -27.91
N PRO A 94 13.76 0.98 -27.93
CA PRO A 94 14.31 2.21 -28.49
C PRO A 94 14.06 2.25 -29.99
N ASN A 95 13.66 3.41 -30.50
CA ASN A 95 13.49 3.63 -31.95
C ASN A 95 14.83 3.92 -32.66
N SER A 96 15.86 4.19 -31.87
CA SER A 96 17.18 4.53 -32.36
C SER A 96 18.04 3.27 -32.59
N VAL A 97 18.77 3.21 -33.70
CA VAL A 97 19.79 2.16 -33.97
C VAL A 97 20.91 2.16 -32.91
N THR A 98 21.10 3.28 -32.21
CA THR A 98 22.09 3.42 -31.13
C THR A 98 21.54 2.98 -29.76
N GLY A 99 20.29 2.52 -29.71
CA GLY A 99 19.67 2.05 -28.47
C GLY A 99 19.20 3.14 -27.49
N GLY A 100 19.21 4.41 -27.91
CA GLY A 100 18.73 5.54 -27.08
C GLY A 100 17.29 5.94 -27.32
N ALA A 101 16.82 6.90 -26.56
CA ALA A 101 15.50 7.51 -26.73
C ALA A 101 15.33 8.08 -28.16
N PRO A 102 14.10 8.19 -28.70
CA PRO A 102 12.85 7.88 -28.01
C PRO A 102 12.52 6.38 -28.00
N PHE A 103 11.94 5.94 -26.91
CA PHE A 103 11.34 4.62 -26.82
C PHE A 103 9.96 4.62 -27.48
N GLN A 104 9.54 3.48 -27.98
CA GLN A 104 8.24 3.26 -28.59
C GLN A 104 7.71 1.89 -28.24
N ARG A 105 6.42 1.67 -28.46
CA ARG A 105 5.79 0.35 -28.30
C ARG A 105 6.37 -0.63 -29.32
N PHE A 106 6.42 -1.90 -28.93
CA PHE A 106 6.80 -2.99 -29.82
C PHE A 106 5.89 -3.10 -31.07
N GLN A 107 4.62 -2.79 -30.91
CA GLN A 107 3.64 -2.78 -31.99
C GLN A 107 2.82 -1.48 -31.96
N PRO A 108 2.24 -1.05 -33.12
CA PRO A 108 1.38 0.12 -33.19
C PRO A 108 0.25 0.04 -32.16
N LEU A 109 -0.26 1.23 -31.76
CA LEU A 109 -1.45 1.30 -30.92
C LEU A 109 -2.62 0.64 -31.65
N LEU A 110 -3.20 -0.35 -31.01
CA LEU A 110 -4.44 -1.00 -31.39
C LEU A 110 -5.53 -0.60 -30.42
N PRO A 111 -6.81 -0.74 -30.77
CA PRO A 111 -7.87 -0.71 -29.79
C PRO A 111 -7.53 -1.69 -28.66
N THR A 112 -7.60 -1.20 -27.43
CA THR A 112 -7.14 -1.95 -26.26
C THR A 112 -8.30 -2.08 -25.30
N ASP A 113 -8.69 -3.30 -25.00
CA ASP A 113 -9.61 -3.58 -23.92
C ASP A 113 -8.82 -3.60 -22.62
N GLN A 114 -9.20 -2.70 -21.71
CA GLN A 114 -8.47 -2.44 -20.48
C GLN A 114 -9.27 -2.89 -19.27
N TYR A 115 -8.61 -3.60 -18.37
CA TYR A 115 -9.17 -4.07 -17.10
C TYR A 115 -8.27 -3.66 -15.97
N GLY A 116 -8.84 -3.03 -14.96
CA GLY A 116 -8.12 -2.62 -13.76
C GLY A 116 -8.82 -3.11 -12.50
N THR A 117 -8.07 -3.70 -11.58
CA THR A 117 -8.56 -4.02 -10.24
C THR A 117 -7.61 -3.44 -9.21
N ALA A 118 -8.17 -2.83 -8.17
CA ALA A 118 -7.41 -2.43 -7.00
C ALA A 118 -8.11 -2.96 -5.75
N THR A 119 -7.35 -3.60 -4.88
CA THR A 119 -7.87 -4.16 -3.64
C THR A 119 -6.99 -3.73 -2.50
N ASN A 120 -7.56 -2.97 -1.59
CA ASN A 120 -6.92 -2.62 -0.34
C ASN A 120 -7.47 -3.51 0.76
N THR A 121 -6.60 -4.03 1.61
CA THR A 121 -6.95 -4.83 2.78
C THR A 121 -6.09 -4.42 3.96
N GLY A 122 -6.55 -4.75 5.16
CA GLY A 122 -5.80 -4.48 6.38
C GLY A 122 -6.54 -3.65 7.39
N ALA A 123 -5.83 -3.26 8.44
CA ALA A 123 -6.40 -2.49 9.53
C ALA A 123 -5.33 -1.72 10.31
N LEU A 124 -5.79 -0.64 10.95
CA LEU A 124 -5.11 0.02 12.04
C LEU A 124 -5.76 -0.42 13.35
N THR A 125 -4.99 -1.06 14.20
CA THR A 125 -5.44 -1.55 15.51
C THR A 125 -4.69 -0.87 16.62
N SER A 126 -5.28 -0.80 17.82
CA SER A 126 -4.64 -0.25 19.01
C SER A 126 -4.93 -1.13 20.22
N TRP A 127 -3.91 -1.33 21.04
CA TRP A 127 -4.02 -1.77 22.42
C TRP A 127 -3.84 -0.56 23.32
N ASP A 128 -4.81 -0.35 24.21
CA ASP A 128 -4.90 0.85 25.04
C ASP A 128 -4.82 0.45 26.50
N PHE A 129 -3.84 0.99 27.22
CA PHE A 129 -3.66 0.84 28.65
C PHE A 129 -3.98 2.17 29.31
N ALA A 130 -5.04 2.21 30.09
CA ALA A 130 -5.51 3.43 30.69
C ALA A 130 -5.55 3.33 32.20
N TYR A 131 -5.25 4.44 32.86
CA TYR A 131 -5.46 4.60 34.29
C TYR A 131 -6.21 5.87 34.52
N GLY A 132 -7.25 5.79 35.35
CA GLY A 132 -8.04 6.94 35.80
C GLY A 132 -8.16 6.96 37.32
N ALA A 133 -8.13 8.15 37.88
CA ALA A 133 -8.32 8.35 39.29
C ALA A 133 -9.29 9.52 39.57
N SER A 134 -10.06 9.40 40.62
CA SER A 134 -10.90 10.47 41.10
C SER A 134 -10.58 10.81 42.55
N TYR A 135 -10.70 12.10 42.89
CA TYR A 135 -10.55 12.63 44.24
C TYR A 135 -11.81 13.34 44.67
N ARG A 136 -12.42 12.86 45.74
CA ARG A 136 -13.66 13.42 46.36
C ARG A 136 -14.77 13.67 45.34
N ASP A 137 -14.85 12.90 44.27
CA ASP A 137 -15.79 13.10 43.17
C ASP A 137 -15.79 14.52 42.55
N LYS A 138 -14.73 15.29 42.79
CA LYS A 138 -14.53 16.63 42.20
C LYS A 138 -13.48 16.67 41.12
N PHE A 139 -12.36 16.00 41.33
CA PHE A 139 -11.26 15.93 40.38
C PHE A 139 -11.19 14.53 39.78
N TYR A 140 -11.08 14.47 38.49
CA TYR A 140 -10.86 13.23 37.74
C TYR A 140 -9.65 13.45 36.85
N LEU A 141 -8.68 12.58 36.93
CA LEU A 141 -7.49 12.60 36.11
C LEU A 141 -7.33 11.23 35.42
N GLY A 142 -6.89 11.24 34.20
CA GLY A 142 -6.66 10.03 33.44
C GLY A 142 -5.45 10.15 32.52
N ALA A 143 -4.79 9.03 32.35
CA ALA A 143 -3.73 8.86 31.38
C ALA A 143 -3.94 7.55 30.62
N ALA A 144 -3.59 7.53 29.35
CA ALA A 144 -3.63 6.30 28.55
C ALA A 144 -2.42 6.22 27.65
N LEU A 145 -1.89 5.01 27.53
CA LEU A 145 -0.83 4.63 26.62
C LEU A 145 -1.44 3.78 25.50
N HIS A 146 -1.20 4.18 24.27
CA HIS A 146 -1.75 3.55 23.06
C HIS A 146 -0.63 2.88 22.29
N PHE A 147 -0.75 1.58 22.03
CA PHE A 147 0.13 0.80 21.18
C PHE A 147 -0.61 0.50 19.88
N SER A 148 -0.30 1.25 18.84
CA SER A 148 -0.93 1.11 17.54
C SER A 148 -0.13 0.17 16.64
N ARG A 149 -0.84 -0.63 15.83
CA ARG A 149 -0.25 -1.46 14.79
C ARG A 149 -0.99 -1.24 13.49
N ILE A 150 -0.24 -0.88 12.45
CA ILE A 150 -0.73 -0.82 11.08
C ILE A 150 -0.31 -2.09 10.34
N ASN A 151 -1.23 -2.66 9.60
CA ASN A 151 -0.98 -3.72 8.63
C ASN A 151 -1.90 -3.44 7.45
N SER A 152 -1.32 -3.13 6.30
CA SER A 152 -2.03 -2.77 5.09
C SER A 152 -1.42 -3.47 3.90
N SER A 153 -2.26 -3.99 3.02
CA SER A 153 -1.87 -4.54 1.72
C SER A 153 -2.70 -3.84 0.65
N SER A 154 -2.02 -3.22 -0.29
CA SER A 154 -2.61 -2.67 -1.51
C SER A 154 -2.14 -3.49 -2.69
N SER A 155 -3.07 -4.08 -3.44
CA SER A 155 -2.79 -4.85 -4.65
C SER A 155 -3.55 -4.24 -5.82
N THR A 156 -2.83 -3.91 -6.87
CA THR A 156 -3.39 -3.38 -8.12
C THR A 156 -2.98 -4.31 -9.25
N THR A 157 -3.94 -4.65 -10.11
CA THR A 157 -3.69 -5.40 -11.33
C THR A 157 -4.29 -4.62 -12.48
N TRP A 158 -3.50 -4.41 -13.50
CA TRP A 158 -3.88 -3.77 -14.75
C TRP A 158 -3.61 -4.71 -15.92
N GLU A 159 -4.56 -4.83 -16.83
CA GLU A 159 -4.47 -5.68 -18.00
C GLU A 159 -4.90 -4.90 -19.24
N ASP A 160 -4.07 -4.95 -20.27
CA ASP A 160 -4.35 -4.43 -21.59
C ASP A 160 -4.41 -5.59 -22.58
N GLU A 161 -5.54 -5.75 -23.26
CA GLU A 161 -5.72 -6.70 -24.36
C GLU A 161 -5.81 -5.95 -25.69
N PHE A 162 -4.89 -6.26 -26.62
CA PHE A 162 -4.78 -5.58 -27.91
C PHE A 162 -5.63 -6.28 -28.96
N VAL A 163 -6.71 -5.63 -29.39
CA VAL A 163 -7.64 -6.18 -30.37
C VAL A 163 -6.98 -6.32 -31.74
N GLY A 164 -6.95 -7.54 -32.28
CA GLY A 164 -6.36 -7.83 -33.58
C GLY A 164 -4.82 -7.93 -33.60
N ALA A 165 -4.21 -8.04 -32.43
CA ALA A 165 -2.75 -8.20 -32.32
C ALA A 165 -2.24 -9.49 -32.97
N LYS A 166 -1.01 -9.43 -33.52
CA LYS A 166 -0.37 -10.58 -34.17
C LYS A 166 0.79 -11.17 -33.36
N ASN A 167 1.46 -10.34 -32.58
CA ASN A 167 2.68 -10.72 -31.85
C ASN A 167 2.47 -10.82 -30.35
N VAL A 168 1.92 -9.76 -29.75
CA VAL A 168 1.61 -9.70 -28.33
C VAL A 168 0.13 -9.38 -28.21
N ALA A 169 -0.64 -10.30 -27.65
CA ALA A 169 -2.09 -10.12 -27.46
C ALA A 169 -2.43 -9.11 -26.38
N GLY A 170 -1.52 -8.88 -25.46
CA GLY A 170 -1.71 -7.98 -24.34
C GLY A 170 -0.64 -8.18 -23.28
N PHE A 171 -0.87 -7.62 -22.13
CA PHE A 171 -0.02 -7.83 -20.95
C PHE A 171 -0.80 -7.57 -19.67
N GLN A 172 -0.31 -8.13 -18.58
CA GLN A 172 -0.79 -7.87 -17.24
C GLN A 172 0.33 -7.23 -16.41
N TYR A 173 0.03 -6.11 -15.76
CA TYR A 173 0.90 -5.46 -14.79
C TYR A 173 0.27 -5.53 -13.41
N ALA A 174 0.94 -6.16 -12.47
CA ALA A 174 0.47 -6.34 -11.11
C ALA A 174 1.45 -5.71 -10.13
N GLU A 175 0.92 -4.96 -9.18
CA GLU A 175 1.68 -4.32 -8.11
C GLU A 175 1.11 -4.72 -6.76
N THR A 176 1.98 -4.87 -5.77
CA THR A 176 1.58 -5.09 -4.38
C THR A 176 2.46 -4.27 -3.47
N LEU A 177 1.85 -3.48 -2.62
CA LEU A 177 2.49 -2.73 -1.54
C LEU A 177 2.01 -3.27 -0.21
N LEU A 178 2.92 -3.80 0.58
CA LEU A 178 2.69 -4.23 1.96
C LEU A 178 3.29 -3.19 2.88
N THR A 179 2.49 -2.65 3.78
CA THR A 179 2.93 -1.68 4.80
C THR A 179 2.62 -2.26 6.18
N THR A 180 3.64 -2.40 7.00
CA THR A 180 3.51 -2.82 8.40
C THR A 180 4.25 -1.84 9.30
N GLY A 181 3.73 -1.64 10.51
CA GLY A 181 4.38 -0.76 11.45
C GLY A 181 3.73 -0.81 12.82
N SER A 182 4.46 -0.36 13.81
CA SER A 182 3.98 -0.19 15.18
C SER A 182 4.26 1.22 15.67
N GLY A 183 3.40 1.72 16.53
CA GLY A 183 3.52 3.08 17.04
C GLY A 183 2.98 3.22 18.45
N ILE A 184 3.39 4.29 19.10
CA ILE A 184 3.03 4.61 20.47
C ILE A 184 2.47 6.04 20.54
N ALA A 185 1.44 6.23 21.34
CA ALA A 185 0.91 7.55 21.67
C ALA A 185 0.50 7.62 23.14
N LEU A 186 0.49 8.82 23.70
CA LEU A 186 0.08 9.11 25.06
C LEU A 186 -1.16 10.01 25.03
N SER A 187 -2.13 9.70 25.87
CA SER A 187 -3.26 10.59 26.14
C SER A 187 -3.30 10.98 27.61
N LEU A 188 -3.63 12.23 27.87
CA LEU A 188 -3.86 12.78 29.20
C LEU A 188 -5.21 13.50 29.21
N GLY A 189 -5.94 13.40 30.30
CA GLY A 189 -7.20 14.09 30.44
C GLY A 189 -7.54 14.40 31.89
N GLY A 190 -8.36 15.40 32.07
CA GLY A 190 -8.86 15.77 33.40
C GLY A 190 -10.23 16.40 33.34
N ILE A 191 -10.99 16.20 34.43
CA ILE A 191 -12.30 16.82 34.62
C ILE A 191 -12.33 17.41 36.01
N TYR A 192 -12.78 18.66 36.13
CA TYR A 192 -13.03 19.32 37.35
C TYR A 192 -14.52 19.71 37.46
N LYS A 193 -15.21 19.22 38.50
CA LYS A 193 -16.57 19.61 38.83
C LYS A 193 -16.55 20.88 39.66
N VAL A 194 -16.83 22.01 39.04
CA VAL A 194 -16.92 23.30 39.72
C VAL A 194 -18.12 23.31 40.68
N ASN A 195 -19.27 22.87 40.16
CA ASN A 195 -20.51 22.69 40.91
C ASN A 195 -21.37 21.58 40.25
N PRO A 196 -22.55 21.21 40.77
CA PRO A 196 -23.38 20.16 40.17
C PRO A 196 -23.76 20.39 38.70
N SER A 197 -23.83 21.65 38.27
CA SER A 197 -24.25 22.05 36.92
C SER A 197 -23.09 22.36 35.97
N LEU A 198 -21.87 22.59 36.49
CA LEU A 198 -20.71 23.02 35.68
C LEU A 198 -19.53 22.08 35.89
N ARG A 199 -19.04 21.54 34.79
CA ARG A 199 -17.80 20.72 34.69
C ARG A 199 -16.88 21.33 33.67
N LEU A 200 -15.61 21.43 34.00
CA LEU A 200 -14.54 21.82 33.09
C LEU A 200 -13.73 20.56 32.75
N SER A 201 -13.40 20.37 31.50
CA SER A 201 -12.60 19.22 31.07
C SER A 201 -11.54 19.64 30.09
N PHE A 202 -10.43 18.93 30.08
CA PHE A 202 -9.43 18.99 29.04
C PHE A 202 -9.03 17.56 28.61
N ALA A 203 -8.59 17.42 27.36
CA ALA A 203 -8.00 16.20 26.85
C ALA A 203 -6.88 16.57 25.88
N LEU A 204 -5.75 15.89 26.01
CA LEU A 204 -4.59 16.01 25.15
C LEU A 204 -4.18 14.63 24.68
N LYS A 205 -3.94 14.48 23.39
CA LYS A 205 -3.35 13.28 22.81
C LYS A 205 -2.14 13.68 21.98
N THR A 206 -1.02 13.00 22.20
CA THR A 206 0.16 13.20 21.35
C THR A 206 -0.09 12.63 19.94
N PRO A 207 0.64 13.10 18.93
CA PRO A 207 0.77 12.34 17.69
C PRO A 207 1.24 10.93 18.00
N THR A 208 0.83 9.95 17.16
CA THR A 208 1.38 8.60 17.24
C THR A 208 2.77 8.60 16.64
N TYR A 209 3.76 8.24 17.41
CA TYR A 209 5.11 8.00 16.93
C TYR A 209 5.19 6.56 16.43
N TYR A 210 5.41 6.41 15.11
CA TYR A 210 5.62 5.11 14.50
C TYR A 210 7.10 4.81 14.43
N ASP A 211 7.46 3.63 14.94
CA ASP A 211 8.77 3.03 14.82
C ASP A 211 8.67 1.76 13.97
N GLN A 212 9.76 1.41 13.28
CA GLN A 212 9.81 0.21 12.44
C GLN A 212 8.71 0.13 11.38
N MET A 213 8.48 1.23 10.66
CA MET A 213 7.66 1.18 9.45
C MET A 213 8.43 0.42 8.37
N ASN A 214 7.85 -0.69 7.92
CA ASN A 214 8.40 -1.50 6.83
C ASN A 214 7.43 -1.47 5.66
N GLU A 215 7.98 -1.21 4.48
CA GLU A 215 7.25 -1.28 3.22
C GLU A 215 7.94 -2.28 2.31
N THR A 216 7.15 -3.16 1.73
CA THR A 216 7.61 -4.10 0.71
C THR A 216 6.78 -3.86 -0.54
N TYR A 217 7.45 -3.45 -1.60
CA TYR A 217 6.85 -3.23 -2.90
C TYR A 217 7.30 -4.32 -3.87
N ASN A 218 6.34 -4.92 -4.57
CA ASN A 218 6.57 -5.87 -5.63
C ASN A 218 5.76 -5.46 -6.86
N ALA A 219 6.40 -5.51 -8.02
CA ALA A 219 5.75 -5.31 -9.31
C ALA A 219 6.09 -6.46 -10.24
N ARG A 220 5.13 -6.85 -11.06
CA ARG A 220 5.27 -7.91 -12.05
C ARG A 220 4.62 -7.50 -13.35
N LEU A 221 5.34 -7.71 -14.46
CA LEU A 221 4.85 -7.50 -15.81
C LEU A 221 4.88 -8.82 -16.57
N SER A 222 3.73 -9.24 -17.09
CA SER A 222 3.55 -10.52 -17.78
C SER A 222 2.96 -10.27 -19.17
N PRO A 223 3.76 -10.35 -20.25
CA PRO A 223 3.24 -10.22 -21.60
C PRO A 223 2.49 -11.49 -22.02
N ASN A 224 1.39 -11.32 -22.76
CA ASN A 224 0.70 -12.40 -23.45
C ASN A 224 1.20 -12.48 -24.89
N VAL A 225 2.19 -13.34 -25.11
CA VAL A 225 2.89 -13.46 -26.41
C VAL A 225 2.20 -14.49 -27.29
N ILE A 226 1.76 -14.07 -28.49
CA ILE A 226 1.21 -14.96 -29.52
C ILE A 226 2.36 -15.56 -30.36
N SER A 227 3.24 -14.68 -30.84
CA SER A 227 4.44 -15.10 -31.62
C SER A 227 5.52 -14.03 -31.51
N ILE A 228 6.77 -14.45 -31.38
CA ILE A 228 7.92 -13.56 -31.55
C ILE A 228 8.48 -13.82 -32.94
N PRO A 229 8.57 -12.80 -33.83
CA PRO A 229 9.27 -12.94 -35.07
C PRO A 229 10.70 -13.33 -34.73
N ALA A 230 11.18 -14.47 -35.28
CA ALA A 230 12.51 -14.97 -35.04
C ALA A 230 13.55 -13.96 -35.52
N ILE A 231 14.21 -13.26 -34.62
CA ILE A 231 15.52 -12.70 -34.85
C ILE A 231 16.49 -13.84 -34.58
N GLY A 232 16.64 -14.70 -35.59
CA GLY A 232 17.76 -15.64 -35.73
C GLY A 232 18.01 -16.62 -34.61
N SER A 233 17.01 -17.34 -34.09
CA SER A 233 17.26 -18.57 -33.32
C SER A 233 15.95 -19.32 -33.04
N THR A 234 15.97 -20.62 -33.21
CA THR A 234 14.97 -21.61 -32.84
C THR A 234 14.43 -21.36 -31.44
N GLY A 235 13.26 -20.68 -31.32
CA GLY A 235 12.90 -20.16 -30.05
C GLY A 235 11.65 -20.76 -29.46
N ASN A 236 11.79 -21.27 -28.27
CA ASN A 236 10.71 -21.36 -27.31
C ASN A 236 10.29 -19.95 -26.88
N PRO A 237 9.00 -19.67 -26.65
CA PRO A 237 8.59 -18.40 -26.16
C PRO A 237 9.30 -18.13 -24.82
N ILE A 238 10.01 -17.00 -24.74
CA ILE A 238 10.65 -16.58 -23.51
C ILE A 238 9.55 -16.07 -22.58
N THR A 239 9.13 -16.91 -21.68
CA THR A 239 8.27 -16.50 -20.57
C THR A 239 9.17 -15.92 -19.49
N ILE A 240 9.30 -14.61 -19.43
CA ILE A 240 10.01 -13.95 -18.33
C ILE A 240 8.99 -13.71 -17.23
N THR A 241 8.89 -14.66 -16.33
CA THR A 241 8.15 -14.51 -15.08
C THR A 241 9.11 -13.91 -14.05
N LYS A 242 8.78 -12.76 -13.49
CA LYS A 242 9.58 -12.13 -12.46
C LYS A 242 8.76 -11.72 -11.26
N VAL A 243 9.26 -12.16 -10.15
CA VAL A 243 8.78 -11.79 -8.81
C VAL A 243 9.67 -10.67 -8.29
#